data_f123fc7fae4376f293d922400154c4cd
#
_entry.id   f123fc7fae4376f293d922400154c4cd
#
_cell.length_a   1.000
_cell.length_b   1.000
_cell.length_c   1.000
_cell.angle_alpha   90.00
_cell.angle_beta   90.00
_cell.angle_gamma   90.00
#
_symmetry.space_group_name_H-M   'P 1'
#
loop_
_entity.id
_entity.type
_entity.pdbx_description
1 polymer ?
#
loop_
_entity_poly.entity_id
_entity_poly.type
_entity_poly.pdbx_seq_one_letter_code
_entity_poly.pdbx_strand_id
1 'polypeptide(L)'
;LDQRACSLMADSTSTSKAFWEGLTPSVSSGLTSVAEAGLAALDRLPVPTRRSERWKYSPLTRMLAQPLNSPKAPHGIPEDIRVQPIPGLDAYRVVLVNGHVVTEACDLPVAEGVICMPLFQALDEGRLQGGDADWSGYHELEWVGALHAAHAQDGVYLELEAGVTLDRPLLVHHHVTGDNVAVCPRHRIVMG
;
A
#
# COMPACT_ATOMS: atom_id res chain seq x y z
N LEU A 1 1.59 -34.68 -24.54
CA LEU A 1 1.32 -33.61 -23.57
C LEU A 1 2.23 -33.84 -22.37
N ASP A 2 3.18 -32.93 -22.25
CA ASP A 2 4.41 -33.09 -21.48
C ASP A 2 4.13 -32.98 -19.97
N GLN A 3 4.28 -34.08 -19.23
CA GLN A 3 4.14 -34.11 -17.77
C GLN A 3 5.12 -33.19 -17.05
N ARG A 4 6.22 -32.77 -17.69
CA ARG A 4 7.18 -31.80 -17.15
C ARG A 4 6.64 -30.36 -17.14
N ALA A 5 5.79 -29.99 -18.10
CA ALA A 5 5.17 -28.65 -18.12
C ALA A 5 4.12 -28.49 -17.02
N CYS A 6 3.40 -29.58 -16.69
CA CYS A 6 2.41 -29.57 -15.61
C CYS A 6 3.07 -29.51 -14.21
N SER A 7 4.21 -30.19 -14.03
CA SER A 7 4.98 -30.16 -12.78
C SER A 7 5.61 -28.78 -12.51
N LEU A 8 6.10 -28.09 -13.55
CA LEU A 8 6.70 -26.74 -13.41
C LEU A 8 5.65 -25.66 -13.11
N MET A 9 4.41 -25.83 -13.56
CA MET A 9 3.31 -24.92 -13.22
C MET A 9 2.79 -25.14 -11.78
N ALA A 10 2.73 -26.40 -11.32
CA ALA A 10 2.35 -26.72 -9.95
C ALA A 10 3.37 -26.21 -8.93
N ASP A 11 4.67 -26.31 -9.22
CA ASP A 11 5.74 -25.83 -8.34
C ASP A 11 5.75 -24.30 -8.23
N SER A 12 5.53 -23.57 -9.33
CA SER A 12 5.51 -22.10 -9.30
C SER A 12 4.31 -21.54 -8.51
N THR A 13 3.16 -22.22 -8.57
CA THR A 13 1.96 -21.83 -7.83
C THR A 13 2.11 -22.11 -6.34
N SER A 14 2.75 -23.22 -5.97
CA SER A 14 3.02 -23.59 -4.58
C SER A 14 4.00 -22.63 -3.90
N THR A 15 5.09 -22.25 -4.58
CA THR A 15 6.09 -21.33 -4.05
C THR A 15 5.54 -19.91 -3.89
N SER A 16 4.67 -19.47 -4.81
CA SER A 16 4.07 -18.14 -4.73
C SER A 16 3.06 -18.04 -3.58
N LYS A 17 2.32 -19.10 -3.31
CA LYS A 17 1.31 -19.12 -2.25
C LYS A 17 1.96 -19.00 -0.88
N ALA A 18 3.05 -19.71 -0.64
CA ALA A 18 3.82 -19.65 0.61
C ALA A 18 4.40 -18.26 0.90
N PHE A 19 4.64 -17.45 -0.12
CA PHE A 19 5.21 -16.10 0.02
C PHE A 19 4.28 -15.11 0.72
N TRP A 20 3.01 -15.09 0.37
CA TRP A 20 2.04 -14.12 0.89
C TRP A 20 1.08 -14.69 1.93
N GLU A 21 1.03 -16.00 2.13
CA GLU A 21 0.23 -16.65 3.19
C GLU A 21 0.63 -16.20 4.61
N GLY A 22 1.87 -15.73 4.80
CA GLY A 22 2.35 -15.15 6.05
C GLY A 22 1.94 -13.70 6.29
N LEU A 23 1.33 -13.04 5.29
CA LEU A 23 0.88 -11.67 5.42
C LEU A 23 -0.51 -11.61 6.04
N THR A 24 -0.70 -10.69 6.96
CA THR A 24 -2.01 -10.40 7.55
C THR A 24 -2.80 -9.52 6.57
N PRO A 25 -4.03 -9.91 6.18
CA PRO A 25 -4.89 -9.05 5.38
C PRO A 25 -5.18 -7.72 6.07
N SER A 26 -5.60 -6.71 5.29
CA SER A 26 -6.03 -5.42 5.84
C SER A 26 -7.11 -5.60 6.88
N VAL A 27 -6.93 -4.95 8.04
CA VAL A 27 -7.86 -5.04 9.18
C VAL A 27 -8.79 -3.83 9.32
N SER A 28 -8.64 -2.82 8.47
CA SER A 28 -9.56 -1.68 8.47
C SER A 28 -10.93 -2.09 7.97
N SER A 29 -11.97 -1.77 8.73
CA SER A 29 -13.37 -2.05 8.36
C SER A 29 -13.75 -1.48 6.99
N GLY A 30 -13.22 -0.32 6.64
CA GLY A 30 -13.46 0.33 5.35
C GLY A 30 -12.73 -0.32 4.16
N LEU A 31 -11.76 -1.22 4.39
CA LEU A 31 -11.00 -1.93 3.34
C LEU A 31 -11.28 -3.44 3.29
N THR A 32 -12.16 -3.98 4.13
CA THR A 32 -12.42 -5.42 4.20
C THR A 32 -12.85 -5.99 2.84
N SER A 33 -13.80 -5.37 2.16
CA SER A 33 -14.26 -5.84 0.84
C SER A 33 -13.17 -5.76 -0.23
N VAL A 34 -12.31 -4.76 -0.14
CA VAL A 34 -11.15 -4.60 -1.05
C VAL A 34 -10.11 -5.68 -0.78
N ALA A 35 -9.84 -5.98 0.50
CA ALA A 35 -8.91 -7.04 0.88
C ALA A 35 -9.41 -8.42 0.45
N GLU A 36 -10.69 -8.73 0.65
CA GLU A 36 -11.33 -9.97 0.18
C GLU A 36 -11.25 -10.12 -1.34
N ALA A 37 -11.55 -9.06 -2.08
CA ALA A 37 -11.43 -9.05 -3.53
C ALA A 37 -9.97 -9.23 -3.99
N GLY A 38 -9.02 -8.60 -3.29
CA GLY A 38 -7.59 -8.77 -3.52
C GLY A 38 -7.13 -10.22 -3.31
N LEU A 39 -7.53 -10.85 -2.21
CA LEU A 39 -7.23 -12.26 -1.92
C LEU A 39 -7.81 -13.19 -2.99
N ALA A 40 -9.07 -13.00 -3.38
CA ALA A 40 -9.72 -13.77 -4.44
C ALA A 40 -9.01 -13.59 -5.80
N ALA A 41 -8.50 -12.41 -6.07
CA ALA A 41 -7.73 -12.13 -7.28
C ALA A 41 -6.34 -12.79 -7.26
N LEU A 42 -5.67 -12.85 -6.11
CA LEU A 42 -4.38 -13.54 -5.94
C LEU A 42 -4.48 -15.04 -6.27
N ASP A 43 -5.59 -15.68 -5.90
CA ASP A 43 -5.82 -17.10 -6.22
C ASP A 43 -6.04 -17.34 -7.73
N ARG A 44 -6.51 -16.34 -8.46
CA ARG A 44 -6.87 -16.46 -9.88
C ARG A 44 -5.79 -15.95 -10.83
N LEU A 45 -5.10 -14.86 -10.44
CA LEU A 45 -4.14 -14.20 -11.31
C LEU A 45 -2.80 -14.94 -11.35
N PRO A 46 -2.17 -15.04 -12.53
CA PRO A 46 -0.85 -15.65 -12.63
C PRO A 46 0.20 -14.74 -11.99
N VAL A 47 1.11 -15.36 -11.25
CA VAL A 47 2.27 -14.65 -10.70
C VAL A 47 3.14 -14.13 -11.83
N PRO A 48 3.54 -12.85 -11.82
CA PRO A 48 4.39 -12.29 -12.84
C PRO A 48 5.76 -12.98 -12.92
N THR A 49 6.17 -13.26 -14.14
CA THR A 49 7.48 -13.83 -14.44
C THR A 49 8.30 -12.87 -15.31
N ARG A 50 9.56 -13.19 -15.56
CA ARG A 50 10.39 -12.44 -16.53
C ARG A 50 9.83 -12.44 -17.95
N ARG A 51 8.90 -13.34 -18.28
CA ARG A 51 8.20 -13.39 -19.57
C ARG A 51 7.01 -12.45 -19.62
N SER A 52 6.54 -11.97 -18.48
CA SER A 52 5.47 -10.97 -18.40
C SER A 52 6.04 -9.61 -18.81
N GLU A 53 5.57 -9.04 -19.90
CA GLU A 53 6.16 -7.84 -20.53
C GLU A 53 6.34 -6.67 -19.55
N ARG A 54 5.34 -6.38 -18.71
CA ARG A 54 5.41 -5.31 -17.69
C ARG A 54 6.44 -5.57 -16.59
N TRP A 55 6.81 -6.83 -16.36
CA TRP A 55 7.70 -7.26 -15.26
C TRP A 55 9.05 -7.76 -15.75
N LYS A 56 9.33 -7.63 -17.04
CA LYS A 56 10.55 -8.11 -17.69
C LYS A 56 11.84 -7.63 -17.00
N TYR A 57 11.85 -6.39 -16.52
CA TYR A 57 13.00 -5.77 -15.88
C TYR A 57 12.93 -5.75 -14.35
N SER A 58 11.86 -6.26 -13.75
CA SER A 58 11.65 -6.31 -12.30
C SER A 58 11.70 -7.75 -11.81
N PRO A 59 12.72 -8.15 -11.05
CA PRO A 59 12.93 -9.56 -10.68
C PRO A 59 12.01 -9.99 -9.52
N LEU A 60 10.69 -9.94 -9.70
CA LEU A 60 9.70 -10.35 -8.70
C LEU A 60 9.91 -11.79 -8.22
N THR A 61 10.31 -12.69 -9.11
CA THR A 61 10.58 -14.09 -8.75
C THR A 61 11.64 -14.24 -7.66
N ARG A 62 12.61 -13.32 -7.57
CA ARG A 62 13.60 -13.31 -6.50
C ARG A 62 13.01 -12.82 -5.17
N MET A 63 12.15 -11.81 -5.23
CA MET A 63 11.43 -11.31 -4.07
C MET A 63 10.47 -12.36 -3.53
N LEU A 64 9.73 -13.04 -4.42
CA LEU A 64 8.77 -14.10 -4.09
C LEU A 64 9.41 -15.40 -3.55
N ALA A 65 10.72 -15.54 -3.62
CA ALA A 65 11.43 -16.66 -3.02
C ALA A 65 11.71 -16.47 -1.51
N GLN A 66 11.43 -15.30 -0.96
CA GLN A 66 11.61 -14.96 0.46
C GLN A 66 10.25 -14.86 1.14
N PRO A 67 10.01 -15.53 2.28
CA PRO A 67 8.79 -15.29 3.05
C PRO A 67 8.79 -13.85 3.55
N LEU A 68 7.66 -13.16 3.37
CA LEU A 68 7.46 -11.81 3.89
C LEU A 68 6.57 -11.84 5.13
N ASN A 69 6.80 -10.87 6.00
CA ASN A 69 6.02 -10.63 7.19
C ASN A 69 5.20 -9.35 7.05
N SER A 70 4.03 -9.34 7.65
CA SER A 70 3.31 -8.08 7.84
C SER A 70 4.06 -7.19 8.82
N PRO A 71 4.23 -5.91 8.50
CA PRO A 71 4.87 -4.98 9.42
C PRO A 71 3.97 -4.76 10.65
N LYS A 72 4.59 -4.50 11.78
CA LYS A 72 3.87 -4.06 12.97
C LYS A 72 3.65 -2.55 12.92
N ALA A 73 2.49 -2.10 13.35
CA ALA A 73 2.25 -0.69 13.57
C ALA A 73 3.25 -0.16 14.61
N PRO A 74 3.92 0.96 14.34
CA PRO A 74 4.88 1.52 15.28
C PRO A 74 4.18 2.16 16.49
N HIS A 75 4.87 2.19 17.61
CA HIS A 75 4.50 3.01 18.76
C HIS A 75 5.31 4.32 18.75
N GLY A 76 4.99 5.22 17.79
CA GLY A 76 5.75 6.45 17.54
C GLY A 76 6.87 6.28 16.53
N ILE A 77 7.76 7.28 16.44
CA ILE A 77 8.94 7.22 15.56
C ILE A 77 10.02 6.36 16.26
N PRO A 78 10.49 5.27 15.62
CA PRO A 78 11.65 4.54 16.12
C PRO A 78 12.87 5.47 16.24
N GLU A 79 13.68 5.27 17.29
CA GLU A 79 14.83 6.15 17.62
C GLU A 79 15.90 6.20 16.52
N ASP A 80 15.98 5.17 15.70
CA ASP A 80 16.89 5.04 14.56
C ASP A 80 16.39 5.75 13.30
N ILE A 81 15.12 6.18 13.28
CA ILE A 81 14.52 6.90 12.15
C ILE A 81 14.72 8.40 12.32
N ARG A 82 15.42 8.99 11.37
CA ARG A 82 15.54 10.44 11.24
C ARG A 82 14.77 10.92 10.02
N VAL A 83 13.69 11.64 10.27
CA VAL A 83 12.96 12.34 9.20
C VAL A 83 13.77 13.57 8.80
N GLN A 84 14.50 13.46 7.68
CA GLN A 84 15.30 14.57 7.17
C GLN A 84 14.47 15.40 6.18
N PRO A 85 14.40 16.73 6.37
CA PRO A 85 13.80 17.59 5.37
C PRO A 85 14.65 17.60 4.09
N ILE A 86 14.00 17.80 2.96
CA ILE A 86 14.72 18.07 1.70
C ILE A 86 15.29 19.49 1.79
N PRO A 87 16.62 19.69 1.66
CA PRO A 87 17.23 21.01 1.76
C PRO A 87 16.61 22.01 0.78
N GLY A 88 16.18 23.14 1.30
CA GLY A 88 15.55 24.21 0.50
C GLY A 88 14.08 23.99 0.14
N LEU A 89 13.47 22.89 0.57
CA LEU A 89 12.05 22.64 0.37
C LEU A 89 11.28 22.93 1.67
N ASP A 90 10.43 23.96 1.64
CA ASP A 90 9.41 24.19 2.66
C ASP A 90 8.16 23.40 2.26
N ALA A 91 7.79 22.38 3.04
CA ALA A 91 6.73 21.45 2.72
C ALA A 91 5.97 21.00 3.98
N TYR A 92 4.67 20.78 3.85
CA TYR A 92 3.93 19.94 4.79
C TYR A 92 4.51 18.52 4.79
N ARG A 93 4.38 17.83 5.89
CA ARG A 93 5.02 16.52 6.04
C ARG A 93 4.08 15.49 6.62
N VAL A 94 4.00 14.37 5.94
CA VAL A 94 3.40 13.14 6.48
C VAL A 94 4.50 12.09 6.63
N VAL A 95 4.53 11.45 7.77
CA VAL A 95 5.50 10.39 8.08
C VAL A 95 4.77 9.07 8.25
N LEU A 96 5.16 8.09 7.43
CA LEU A 96 4.72 6.71 7.57
C LEU A 96 5.88 5.83 8.00
N VAL A 97 5.64 5.01 9.00
CA VAL A 97 6.56 3.95 9.42
C VAL A 97 5.86 2.61 9.22
N ASN A 98 6.49 1.74 8.45
CA ASN A 98 5.92 0.42 8.13
C ASN A 98 4.49 0.49 7.56
N GLY A 99 4.18 1.53 6.77
CA GLY A 99 2.88 1.72 6.15
C GLY A 99 1.82 2.39 7.03
N HIS A 100 2.13 2.74 8.28
CA HIS A 100 1.22 3.41 9.20
C HIS A 100 1.62 4.88 9.41
N VAL A 101 0.65 5.78 9.41
CA VAL A 101 0.89 7.20 9.67
C VAL A 101 1.23 7.40 11.14
N VAL A 102 2.34 8.09 11.40
CA VAL A 102 2.79 8.49 12.75
C VAL A 102 2.43 9.97 12.93
N THR A 103 1.23 10.22 13.43
CA THR A 103 0.62 11.56 13.45
C THR A 103 1.47 12.59 14.21
N GLU A 104 2.09 12.18 15.32
CA GLU A 104 2.97 13.04 16.13
C GLU A 104 4.25 13.48 15.41
N ALA A 105 4.58 12.82 14.30
CA ALA A 105 5.72 13.16 13.45
C ALA A 105 5.34 14.02 12.23
N CYS A 106 4.04 14.22 12.03
CA CYS A 106 3.52 14.93 10.87
C CYS A 106 3.45 16.45 11.11
N ASP A 107 3.55 17.19 10.03
CA ASP A 107 3.20 18.61 9.93
C ASP A 107 2.13 18.70 8.82
N LEU A 108 0.87 18.63 9.23
CA LEU A 108 -0.26 18.55 8.29
C LEU A 108 -0.79 19.93 7.94
N PRO A 109 -1.28 20.16 6.70
CA PRO A 109 -1.93 21.42 6.35
C PRO A 109 -3.20 21.62 7.18
N VAL A 110 -3.37 22.84 7.71
CA VAL A 110 -4.57 23.28 8.43
C VAL A 110 -5.06 24.55 7.75
N ALA A 111 -6.04 24.41 6.85
CA ALA A 111 -6.65 25.52 6.14
C ALA A 111 -8.12 25.19 5.82
N GLU A 112 -8.91 26.22 5.56
CA GLU A 112 -10.29 26.07 5.11
C GLU A 112 -10.33 25.35 3.76
N GLY A 113 -11.20 24.36 3.62
CA GLY A 113 -11.32 23.54 2.41
C GLY A 113 -10.19 22.53 2.20
N VAL A 114 -9.36 22.29 3.24
CA VAL A 114 -8.29 21.27 3.22
C VAL A 114 -8.52 20.25 4.34
N ILE A 115 -8.55 18.99 3.97
CA ILE A 115 -8.57 17.86 4.92
C ILE A 115 -7.36 16.99 4.63
N CYS A 116 -6.49 16.81 5.63
CA CYS A 116 -5.35 15.91 5.53
C CYS A 116 -5.24 15.08 6.81
N MET A 117 -5.35 13.76 6.68
CA MET A 117 -5.38 12.85 7.83
C MET A 117 -4.92 11.43 7.44
N PRO A 118 -4.72 10.51 8.40
CA PRO A 118 -4.56 9.09 8.11
C PRO A 118 -5.75 8.53 7.32
N LEU A 119 -5.47 7.68 6.33
CA LEU A 119 -6.51 7.10 5.48
C LEU A 119 -7.51 6.26 6.31
N PHE A 120 -7.03 5.50 7.29
CA PHE A 120 -7.90 4.70 8.14
C PHE A 120 -8.86 5.56 8.95
N GLN A 121 -8.41 6.70 9.45
CA GLN A 121 -9.27 7.66 10.12
C GLN A 121 -10.35 8.20 9.16
N ALA A 122 -9.98 8.55 7.93
CA ALA A 122 -10.95 9.02 6.93
C ALA A 122 -12.00 7.96 6.57
N LEU A 123 -11.60 6.68 6.53
CA LEU A 123 -12.52 5.55 6.33
C LEU A 123 -13.47 5.38 7.51
N ASP A 124 -12.97 5.43 8.73
CA ASP A 124 -13.77 5.30 9.96
C ASP A 124 -14.74 6.47 10.13
N GLU A 125 -14.38 7.68 9.67
CA GLU A 125 -15.25 8.85 9.63
C GLU A 125 -16.26 8.81 8.46
N GLY A 126 -16.21 7.80 7.59
CA GLY A 126 -17.11 7.63 6.45
C GLY A 126 -16.90 8.65 5.33
N ARG A 127 -15.71 9.25 5.21
CA ARG A 127 -15.39 10.23 4.17
C ARG A 127 -15.29 9.63 2.78
N LEU A 128 -15.00 8.35 2.68
CA LEU A 128 -14.91 7.62 1.42
C LEU A 128 -16.18 6.80 1.23
N GLN A 129 -17.10 7.27 0.39
CA GLN A 129 -18.38 6.62 0.11
C GLN A 129 -18.58 6.44 -1.41
N GLY A 130 -19.33 5.40 -1.80
CA GLY A 130 -19.72 5.17 -3.18
C GLY A 130 -18.52 4.91 -4.11
N GLY A 131 -18.49 5.56 -5.28
CA GLY A 131 -17.44 5.42 -6.28
C GLY A 131 -16.04 5.86 -5.81
N ASP A 132 -15.96 6.70 -4.75
CA ASP A 132 -14.69 7.11 -4.16
C ASP A 132 -13.99 5.96 -3.42
N ALA A 133 -14.77 4.98 -2.96
CA ALA A 133 -14.27 3.73 -2.41
C ALA A 133 -13.98 2.69 -3.50
N ASP A 134 -14.20 3.02 -4.77
CA ASP A 134 -13.89 2.12 -5.88
C ASP A 134 -12.37 2.02 -6.10
N TRP A 135 -11.82 1.02 -5.46
CA TRP A 135 -10.44 0.61 -5.59
C TRP A 135 -10.29 -0.54 -6.60
N SER A 136 -11.39 -0.88 -7.30
CA SER A 136 -11.58 -2.13 -8.01
C SER A 136 -10.70 -2.28 -9.24
N GLY A 137 -10.33 -1.19 -9.91
CA GLY A 137 -9.67 -1.28 -11.21
C GLY A 137 -8.26 -1.89 -11.21
N TYR A 138 -7.55 -1.91 -10.08
CA TYR A 138 -6.15 -2.31 -10.03
C TYR A 138 -5.92 -3.78 -9.65
N HIS A 139 -6.71 -4.32 -8.73
CA HIS A 139 -6.54 -5.70 -8.26
C HIS A 139 -7.09 -6.73 -9.24
N GLU A 140 -7.97 -6.34 -10.15
CA GLU A 140 -8.55 -7.23 -11.14
C GLU A 140 -7.60 -7.58 -12.27
N LEU A 141 -6.64 -6.71 -12.57
CA LEU A 141 -5.81 -6.76 -13.75
C LEU A 141 -4.39 -7.28 -13.52
N GLU A 142 -3.85 -7.12 -12.31
CA GLU A 142 -2.46 -7.47 -12.03
C GLU A 142 -2.26 -8.08 -10.64
N TRP A 143 -1.44 -9.12 -10.58
CA TRP A 143 -1.13 -9.86 -9.36
C TRP A 143 -0.56 -8.97 -8.24
N VAL A 144 0.33 -8.02 -8.57
CA VAL A 144 0.90 -7.08 -7.58
C VAL A 144 -0.16 -6.11 -7.05
N GLY A 145 -1.08 -5.66 -7.91
CA GLY A 145 -2.22 -4.86 -7.51
C GLY A 145 -3.15 -5.62 -6.55
N ALA A 146 -3.37 -6.92 -6.83
CA ALA A 146 -4.14 -7.80 -5.95
C ALA A 146 -3.45 -8.00 -4.59
N LEU A 147 -2.11 -8.22 -4.57
CA LEU A 147 -1.33 -8.31 -3.35
C LEU A 147 -1.43 -7.02 -2.51
N HIS A 148 -1.29 -5.88 -3.15
CA HIS A 148 -1.42 -4.59 -2.49
C HIS A 148 -2.84 -4.37 -1.94
N ALA A 149 -3.89 -4.73 -2.68
CA ALA A 149 -5.28 -4.63 -2.22
C ALA A 149 -5.57 -5.53 -1.01
N ALA A 150 -5.08 -6.77 -1.06
CA ALA A 150 -5.26 -7.75 0.01
C ALA A 150 -4.61 -7.33 1.35
N HIS A 151 -3.48 -6.62 1.28
CA HIS A 151 -2.65 -6.31 2.44
C HIS A 151 -2.44 -4.80 2.65
N ALA A 152 -3.34 -3.97 2.12
CA ALA A 152 -3.26 -2.53 2.29
C ALA A 152 -3.22 -2.15 3.77
N GLN A 153 -2.24 -1.32 4.11
CA GLN A 153 -2.11 -0.69 5.42
C GLN A 153 -2.70 0.73 5.34
N ASP A 154 -2.38 1.55 6.30
CA ASP A 154 -2.77 2.95 6.33
C ASP A 154 -2.13 3.75 5.18
N GLY A 155 -2.35 5.04 5.17
CA GLY A 155 -1.81 5.98 4.20
C GLY A 155 -2.30 7.39 4.46
N VAL A 156 -2.24 8.23 3.44
CA VAL A 156 -2.70 9.61 3.51
C VAL A 156 -4.04 9.75 2.80
N TYR A 157 -4.98 10.37 3.47
CA TYR A 157 -6.15 10.98 2.87
C TYR A 157 -5.93 12.48 2.76
N LEU A 158 -5.99 13.02 1.55
CA LEU A 158 -5.96 14.45 1.27
C LEU A 158 -7.18 14.82 0.44
N GLU A 159 -7.97 15.78 0.92
CA GLU A 159 -9.11 16.34 0.19
C GLU A 159 -8.92 17.85 0.10
N LEU A 160 -9.06 18.38 -1.10
CA LEU A 160 -9.05 19.80 -1.40
C LEU A 160 -10.38 20.17 -2.03
N GLU A 161 -11.07 21.17 -1.46
CA GLU A 161 -12.27 21.72 -2.06
C GLU A 161 -11.97 22.48 -3.38
N ALA A 162 -12.99 22.64 -4.20
CA ALA A 162 -12.84 23.35 -5.48
C ALA A 162 -12.24 24.76 -5.30
N GLY A 163 -11.18 25.05 -6.06
CA GLY A 163 -10.49 26.34 -6.02
C GLY A 163 -9.51 26.50 -4.87
N VAL A 164 -9.37 25.52 -3.98
CA VAL A 164 -8.37 25.54 -2.89
C VAL A 164 -7.01 25.08 -3.42
N THR A 165 -5.96 25.78 -2.98
CA THR A 165 -4.57 25.45 -3.31
C THR A 165 -3.76 25.40 -2.02
N LEU A 166 -2.91 24.37 -1.88
CA LEU A 166 -1.94 24.32 -0.80
C LEU A 166 -0.85 25.37 -1.05
N ASP A 167 -0.48 26.13 -0.03
CA ASP A 167 0.60 27.12 -0.08
C ASP A 167 1.99 26.48 -0.11
N ARG A 168 2.11 25.23 0.38
CA ARG A 168 3.31 24.42 0.36
C ARG A 168 3.01 23.01 -0.18
N PRO A 169 3.96 22.33 -0.81
CA PRO A 169 3.78 20.95 -1.22
C PRO A 169 3.63 20.00 -0.02
N LEU A 170 2.96 18.87 -0.23
CA LEU A 170 2.89 17.78 0.75
C LEU A 170 3.99 16.77 0.47
N LEU A 171 4.91 16.59 1.41
CA LEU A 171 5.98 15.61 1.36
C LEU A 171 5.60 14.38 2.19
N VAL A 172 5.54 13.23 1.54
CA VAL A 172 5.23 11.96 2.20
C VAL A 172 6.51 11.15 2.38
N HIS A 173 6.89 10.94 3.64
CA HIS A 173 8.06 10.13 4.00
C HIS A 173 7.62 8.70 4.34
N HIS A 174 8.21 7.73 3.64
CA HIS A 174 8.04 6.33 3.93
C HIS A 174 9.31 5.76 4.56
N HIS A 175 9.18 5.25 5.77
CA HIS A 175 10.24 4.54 6.48
C HIS A 175 9.84 3.07 6.65
N VAL A 176 10.76 2.19 6.33
CA VAL A 176 10.57 0.74 6.50
C VAL A 176 11.65 0.23 7.44
N THR A 177 11.23 -0.43 8.50
CA THR A 177 12.11 -1.04 9.50
C THR A 177 11.80 -2.52 9.65
N GLY A 178 12.82 -3.30 10.02
CA GLY A 178 12.70 -4.75 10.11
C GLY A 178 13.11 -5.47 8.84
N ASP A 179 13.29 -6.78 8.96
CA ASP A 179 13.72 -7.64 7.86
C ASP A 179 12.52 -8.36 7.24
N ASN A 180 12.55 -8.50 5.91
CA ASN A 180 11.54 -9.24 5.15
C ASN A 180 10.10 -8.77 5.43
N VAL A 181 9.87 -7.47 5.53
CA VAL A 181 8.53 -6.89 5.70
C VAL A 181 7.93 -6.46 4.37
N ALA A 182 6.64 -6.71 4.17
CA ALA A 182 5.87 -6.19 3.06
C ALA A 182 5.08 -4.95 3.51
N VAL A 183 5.38 -3.81 2.92
CA VAL A 183 4.69 -2.54 3.22
C VAL A 183 3.82 -2.17 2.02
N CYS A 184 2.51 -2.08 2.25
CA CYS A 184 1.50 -1.79 1.24
C CYS A 184 0.72 -0.51 1.60
N PRO A 185 1.36 0.67 1.63
CA PRO A 185 0.68 1.92 1.97
C PRO A 185 -0.27 2.32 0.85
N ARG A 186 -1.36 2.96 1.22
CA ARG A 186 -2.37 3.43 0.28
C ARG A 186 -2.71 4.88 0.52
N HIS A 187 -2.69 5.69 -0.52
CA HIS A 187 -3.01 7.11 -0.43
C HIS A 187 -4.26 7.41 -1.25
N ARG A 188 -5.08 8.33 -0.76
CA ARG A 188 -6.22 8.86 -1.49
C ARG A 188 -6.13 10.37 -1.54
N ILE A 189 -6.12 10.91 -2.76
CA ILE A 189 -6.13 12.35 -3.00
C ILE A 189 -7.41 12.66 -3.78
N VAL A 190 -8.23 13.54 -3.22
CA VAL A 190 -9.47 14.04 -3.80
C VAL A 190 -9.30 15.52 -4.08
N MET A 191 -9.56 15.91 -5.30
CA MET A 191 -9.46 17.31 -5.73
C MET A 191 -10.80 17.73 -6.32
N GLY A 192 -11.39 18.77 -5.73
CA GLY A 192 -12.66 19.34 -6.16
C GLY A 192 -12.58 20.22 -7.40
#